data_efd9e076baad45b0e23facac5a53705c
#
_entry.id   efd9e076baad45b0e23facac5a53705c
#
_cell.length_a   1.000
_cell.length_b   1.000
_cell.length_c   1.000
_cell.angle_alpha   90.00
_cell.angle_beta   90.00
_cell.angle_gamma   90.00
#
_symmetry.space_group_name_H-M   'P 1'
#
loop_
_entity.id
_entity.type
_entity.pdbx_description
1 polymer ?
#
loop_
_entity_poly.entity_id
_entity_poly.type
_entity_poly.pdbx_seq_one_letter_code
_entity_poly.pdbx_strand_id
1 'polypeptide(L)'
;MKQWMPWELSETADDRKRMFEEAAGINKYKQQRQSALRKFDAVQRDLDRVNDIVQEVEQKAKSLSLQLKRFNRHEKLSKELFDVEIELAFVKVHDYESELIPLKKSVSDTQSLKKEKVSDST
;
A
#
# COMPACT_ATOMS: atom_id res chain seq x y z
N MET A 1 -65.32 -9.79 53.71
CA MET A 1 -64.44 -10.38 52.72
C MET A 1 -63.19 -9.56 52.66
N LYS A 2 -62.01 -10.13 53.08
CA LYS A 2 -60.73 -9.48 52.89
C LYS A 2 -60.38 -9.55 51.40
N GLN A 3 -60.32 -8.40 50.80
CA GLN A 3 -59.88 -8.31 49.41
C GLN A 3 -58.29 -8.54 49.38
N TRP A 4 -57.95 -9.73 48.98
CA TRP A 4 -56.50 -10.11 48.90
C TRP A 4 -55.79 -9.25 47.87
N MET A 5 -54.86 -8.48 48.36
CA MET A 5 -53.97 -7.72 47.47
C MET A 5 -53.01 -8.66 46.81
N PRO A 6 -52.74 -8.62 45.46
CA PRO A 6 -51.90 -9.55 44.75
C PRO A 6 -50.46 -9.59 45.27
N TRP A 7 -49.98 -8.52 45.90
CA TRP A 7 -48.63 -8.41 46.46
C TRP A 7 -48.44 -9.18 47.77
N GLU A 8 -49.53 -9.52 48.50
CA GLU A 8 -49.46 -10.32 49.69
C GLU A 8 -49.22 -11.82 49.43
N LEU A 9 -49.51 -12.30 48.22
CA LEU A 9 -49.34 -13.68 47.77
C LEU A 9 -47.93 -13.97 47.19
N SER A 10 -47.12 -12.98 47.05
CA SER A 10 -45.78 -13.13 46.47
C SER A 10 -44.79 -13.55 47.55
N GLU A 11 -44.17 -14.74 47.37
CA GLU A 11 -43.26 -15.35 48.36
C GLU A 11 -41.91 -14.66 48.38
N THR A 12 -41.51 -13.98 47.30
CA THR A 12 -40.17 -13.37 47.18
C THR A 12 -40.21 -11.84 47.13
N ALA A 13 -39.20 -11.20 47.70
CA ALA A 13 -39.07 -9.75 47.67
C ALA A 13 -38.94 -9.20 46.22
N ASP A 14 -38.37 -10.01 45.32
CA ASP A 14 -38.21 -9.67 43.91
C ASP A 14 -39.53 -9.68 43.15
N ASP A 15 -40.45 -10.61 43.46
CA ASP A 15 -41.78 -10.65 42.86
C ASP A 15 -42.63 -9.45 43.31
N ARG A 16 -42.56 -9.07 44.56
CA ARG A 16 -43.23 -7.85 45.06
C ARG A 16 -42.67 -6.59 44.42
N LYS A 17 -41.38 -6.50 44.27
CA LYS A 17 -40.72 -5.38 43.59
C LYS A 17 -41.19 -5.30 42.13
N ARG A 18 -41.23 -6.44 41.42
CA ARG A 18 -41.67 -6.50 40.02
C ARG A 18 -43.11 -6.06 39.85
N MET A 19 -44.03 -6.54 40.73
CA MET A 19 -45.43 -6.11 40.71
C MET A 19 -45.57 -4.60 40.97
N PHE A 20 -44.82 -4.06 41.90
CA PHE A 20 -44.81 -2.63 42.21
C PHE A 20 -44.31 -1.79 41.04
N GLU A 21 -43.21 -2.21 40.41
CA GLU A 21 -42.63 -1.58 39.21
C GLU A 21 -43.60 -1.63 38.02
N GLU A 22 -44.32 -2.76 37.84
CA GLU A 22 -45.32 -2.93 36.79
C GLU A 22 -46.51 -2.00 37.00
N ALA A 23 -47.01 -1.91 38.23
CA ALA A 23 -48.10 -1.01 38.60
C ALA A 23 -47.70 0.48 38.42
N ALA A 24 -46.45 0.83 38.65
CA ALA A 24 -45.94 2.18 38.47
C ALA A 24 -45.54 2.50 37.01
N GLY A 25 -45.63 1.55 36.07
CA GLY A 25 -45.26 1.74 34.67
C GLY A 25 -43.77 1.83 34.41
N ILE A 26 -42.94 1.45 35.38
CA ILE A 26 -41.45 1.56 35.32
C ILE A 26 -40.85 0.53 34.36
N ASN A 27 -41.52 -0.61 34.15
CA ASN A 27 -41.02 -1.68 33.27
C ASN A 27 -40.78 -1.20 31.82
N LYS A 28 -41.64 -0.33 31.31
CA LYS A 28 -41.47 0.27 29.98
C LYS A 28 -40.17 1.07 29.89
N TYR A 29 -39.88 1.87 30.89
CA TYR A 29 -38.65 2.66 30.95
C TYR A 29 -37.39 1.80 31.09
N LYS A 30 -37.45 0.72 31.87
CA LYS A 30 -36.35 -0.25 31.99
C LYS A 30 -36.07 -0.93 30.66
N GLN A 31 -37.11 -1.36 29.94
CA GLN A 31 -36.94 -1.97 28.61
C GLN A 31 -36.38 -0.98 27.60
N GLN A 32 -36.87 0.25 27.59
CA GLN A 32 -36.34 1.31 26.72
C GLN A 32 -34.87 1.62 27.02
N ARG A 33 -34.53 1.73 28.31
CA ARG A 33 -33.13 1.94 28.74
C ARG A 33 -32.26 0.77 28.29
N GLN A 34 -32.67 -0.46 28.51
CA GLN A 34 -31.92 -1.64 28.13
C GLN A 34 -31.74 -1.72 26.61
N SER A 35 -32.78 -1.41 25.85
CA SER A 35 -32.70 -1.33 24.38
C SER A 35 -31.74 -0.24 23.93
N ALA A 36 -31.79 0.93 24.56
CA ALA A 36 -30.85 2.02 24.24
C ALA A 36 -29.39 1.65 24.55
N LEU A 37 -29.13 1.01 25.68
CA LEU A 37 -27.78 0.52 26.03
C LEU A 37 -27.27 -0.50 25.01
N ARG A 38 -28.11 -1.46 24.61
CA ARG A 38 -27.71 -2.43 23.55
C ARG A 38 -27.38 -1.75 22.23
N LYS A 39 -28.14 -0.72 21.84
CA LYS A 39 -27.84 0.07 20.64
C LYS A 39 -26.56 0.83 20.79
N PHE A 40 -26.31 1.40 21.97
CA PHE A 40 -25.08 2.11 22.25
C PHE A 40 -23.85 1.20 22.14
N ASP A 41 -23.93 0.00 22.75
CA ASP A 41 -22.85 -1.01 22.66
C ASP A 41 -22.62 -1.47 21.21
N ALA A 42 -23.67 -1.56 20.40
CA ALA A 42 -23.56 -1.90 19.00
C ALA A 42 -22.81 -0.78 18.22
N VAL A 43 -23.23 0.47 18.42
CA VAL A 43 -22.56 1.63 17.80
C VAL A 43 -21.12 1.74 18.23
N GLN A 44 -20.81 1.48 19.51
CA GLN A 44 -19.43 1.50 19.99
C GLN A 44 -18.56 0.47 19.25
N ARG A 45 -19.07 -0.76 19.08
CA ARG A 45 -18.36 -1.79 18.30
C ARG A 45 -18.16 -1.40 16.84
N ASP A 46 -19.16 -0.75 16.24
CA ASP A 46 -19.05 -0.28 14.87
C ASP A 46 -17.99 0.85 14.74
N LEU A 47 -17.92 1.75 15.73
CA LEU A 47 -16.88 2.77 15.79
C LEU A 47 -15.48 2.18 15.94
N ASP A 48 -15.32 1.18 16.79
CA ASP A 48 -14.05 0.48 16.96
C ASP A 48 -13.61 -0.15 15.65
N ARG A 49 -14.54 -0.82 14.94
CA ARG A 49 -14.28 -1.40 13.63
C ARG A 49 -13.89 -0.36 12.58
N VAL A 50 -14.59 0.77 12.54
CA VAL A 50 -14.22 1.88 11.62
C VAL A 50 -12.83 2.40 11.93
N ASN A 51 -12.49 2.55 13.20
CA ASN A 51 -11.16 2.98 13.61
C ASN A 51 -10.07 2.00 13.16
N ASP A 52 -10.29 0.69 13.27
CA ASP A 52 -9.37 -0.33 12.78
C ASP A 52 -9.17 -0.21 11.26
N ILE A 53 -10.24 0.01 10.51
CA ILE A 53 -10.18 0.22 9.06
C ILE A 53 -9.38 1.48 8.72
N VAL A 54 -9.59 2.57 9.44
CA VAL A 54 -8.82 3.82 9.26
C VAL A 54 -7.34 3.57 9.47
N GLN A 55 -6.95 2.87 10.53
CA GLN A 55 -5.55 2.53 10.80
C GLN A 55 -4.95 1.66 9.69
N GLU A 56 -5.70 0.67 9.20
CA GLU A 56 -5.24 -0.17 8.08
C GLU A 56 -5.01 0.66 6.81
N VAL A 57 -5.93 1.56 6.48
CA VAL A 57 -5.81 2.46 5.32
C VAL A 57 -4.61 3.39 5.47
N GLU A 58 -4.39 3.96 6.65
CA GLU A 58 -3.21 4.80 6.93
C GLU A 58 -1.89 4.05 6.75
N GLN A 59 -1.81 2.81 7.22
CA GLN A 59 -0.62 1.98 7.03
C GLN A 59 -0.37 1.67 5.55
N LYS A 60 -1.43 1.33 4.81
CA LYS A 60 -1.34 1.12 3.36
C LYS A 60 -0.89 2.38 2.62
N ALA A 61 -1.44 3.55 2.98
CA ALA A 61 -1.04 4.83 2.39
C ALA A 61 0.43 5.15 2.65
N LYS A 62 0.94 4.92 3.86
CA LYS A 62 2.37 5.07 4.19
C LYS A 62 3.25 4.13 3.37
N SER A 63 2.87 2.86 3.27
CA SER A 63 3.59 1.87 2.47
C SER A 63 3.65 2.26 0.99
N LEU A 64 2.53 2.65 0.40
CA LEU A 64 2.47 3.12 -0.98
C LEU A 64 3.30 4.38 -1.22
N SER A 65 3.30 5.31 -0.28
CA SER A 65 4.14 6.52 -0.34
C SER A 65 5.63 6.18 -0.39
N LEU A 66 6.08 5.20 0.40
CA LEU A 66 7.46 4.71 0.38
C LEU A 66 7.80 4.01 -0.94
N GLN A 67 6.89 3.20 -1.46
CA GLN A 67 7.07 2.55 -2.76
C GLN A 67 7.19 3.57 -3.89
N LEU A 68 6.35 4.60 -3.88
CA LEU A 68 6.40 5.68 -4.86
C LEU A 68 7.73 6.45 -4.81
N LYS A 69 8.24 6.75 -3.61
CA LYS A 69 9.55 7.38 -3.45
C LYS A 69 10.67 6.51 -4.02
N ARG A 70 10.62 5.19 -3.79
CA ARG A 70 11.61 4.24 -4.36
C ARG A 70 11.52 4.19 -5.89
N PHE A 71 10.29 4.16 -6.42
CA PHE A 71 10.06 4.15 -7.86
C PHE A 71 10.61 5.42 -8.52
N ASN A 72 10.28 6.60 -7.99
CA ASN A 72 10.77 7.87 -8.52
C ASN A 72 12.31 7.97 -8.48
N ARG A 73 12.93 7.46 -7.41
CA ARG A 73 14.38 7.39 -7.29
C ARG A 73 14.98 6.45 -8.34
N HIS A 74 14.38 5.29 -8.53
CA HIS A 74 14.80 4.34 -9.54
C HIS A 74 14.70 4.93 -10.95
N GLU A 75 13.59 5.58 -11.27
CA GLU A 75 13.38 6.23 -12.56
C GLU A 75 14.45 7.31 -12.83
N LYS A 76 14.72 8.14 -11.82
CA LYS A 76 15.76 9.17 -11.93
C LYS A 76 17.13 8.56 -12.19
N LEU A 77 17.53 7.56 -11.40
CA LEU A 77 18.83 6.87 -11.57
C LEU A 77 18.93 6.15 -12.90
N SER A 78 17.84 5.56 -13.40
CA SER A 78 17.82 4.90 -14.70
C SER A 78 18.04 5.88 -15.86
N LYS A 79 17.45 7.08 -15.75
CA LYS A 79 17.69 8.15 -16.73
C LYS A 79 19.13 8.63 -16.71
N GLU A 80 19.67 8.90 -15.52
CA GLU A 80 21.08 9.30 -15.36
C GLU A 80 22.04 8.23 -15.90
N LEU A 81 21.77 6.96 -15.62
CA LEU A 81 22.56 5.84 -16.15
C LEU A 81 22.51 5.79 -17.67
N PHE A 82 21.33 5.92 -18.26
CA PHE A 82 21.16 5.91 -19.70
C PHE A 82 21.92 7.05 -20.39
N ASP A 83 21.87 8.26 -19.83
CA ASP A 83 22.60 9.40 -20.35
C ASP A 83 24.12 9.15 -20.32
N VAL A 84 24.65 8.63 -19.21
CA VAL A 84 26.09 8.28 -19.09
C VAL A 84 26.47 7.13 -20.03
N GLU A 85 25.62 6.13 -20.21
CA GLU A 85 25.86 5.03 -21.16
C GLU A 85 25.93 5.52 -22.60
N ILE A 86 25.11 6.49 -22.99
CA ILE A 86 25.15 7.13 -24.30
C ILE A 86 26.46 7.88 -24.46
N GLU A 87 26.86 8.71 -23.50
CA GLU A 87 28.12 9.44 -23.55
C GLU A 87 29.34 8.47 -23.68
N LEU A 88 29.32 7.40 -22.90
CA LEU A 88 30.35 6.37 -22.96
C LEU A 88 30.39 5.68 -24.33
N ALA A 89 29.21 5.39 -24.91
CA ALA A 89 29.12 4.80 -26.25
C ALA A 89 29.72 5.71 -27.31
N PHE A 90 29.47 7.01 -27.26
CA PHE A 90 30.07 7.98 -28.18
C PHE A 90 31.60 8.02 -28.07
N VAL A 91 32.12 8.04 -26.84
CA VAL A 91 33.56 8.01 -26.59
C VAL A 91 34.18 6.73 -27.16
N LYS A 92 33.58 5.57 -26.90
CA LYS A 92 34.11 4.29 -27.44
C LYS A 92 34.06 4.21 -28.96
N VAL A 93 32.99 4.71 -29.57
CA VAL A 93 32.88 4.75 -31.04
C VAL A 93 33.99 5.64 -31.59
N HIS A 94 34.21 6.80 -31.02
CA HIS A 94 35.30 7.70 -31.43
C HIS A 94 36.71 7.08 -31.31
N ASP A 95 36.94 6.40 -30.19
CA ASP A 95 38.22 5.69 -29.96
C ASP A 95 38.44 4.57 -31.00
N TYR A 96 37.43 3.77 -31.28
CA TYR A 96 37.51 2.72 -32.31
C TYR A 96 37.68 3.30 -33.72
N GLU A 97 37.03 4.40 -34.05
CA GLU A 97 37.25 5.08 -35.33
C GLU A 97 38.70 5.58 -35.45
N SER A 98 39.24 6.15 -34.37
CA SER A 98 40.64 6.62 -34.33
C SER A 98 41.64 5.49 -34.52
N GLU A 99 41.35 4.30 -34.05
CA GLU A 99 42.20 3.11 -34.28
C GLU A 99 42.00 2.51 -35.67
N LEU A 100 40.78 2.53 -36.22
CA LEU A 100 40.47 1.95 -37.52
C LEU A 100 41.08 2.73 -38.68
N ILE A 101 41.16 4.04 -38.61
CA ILE A 101 41.69 4.89 -39.68
C ILE A 101 43.15 4.52 -40.04
N PRO A 102 44.11 4.50 -39.08
CA PRO A 102 45.49 4.13 -39.37
C PRO A 102 45.64 2.66 -39.81
N LEU A 103 44.83 1.75 -39.25
CA LEU A 103 44.83 0.33 -39.62
C LEU A 103 44.35 0.12 -41.06
N LYS A 104 43.30 0.78 -41.48
CA LYS A 104 42.80 0.73 -42.87
C LYS A 104 43.85 1.27 -43.85
N LYS A 105 44.50 2.37 -43.47
CA LYS A 105 45.58 2.93 -44.29
C LYS A 105 46.75 1.96 -44.42
N SER A 106 47.19 1.36 -43.34
CA SER A 106 48.26 0.37 -43.32
C SER A 106 47.94 -0.86 -44.17
N VAL A 107 46.71 -1.36 -44.10
CA VAL A 107 46.24 -2.48 -44.93
C VAL A 107 46.23 -2.10 -46.42
N SER A 108 45.73 -0.90 -46.75
CA SER A 108 45.73 -0.38 -48.13
C SER A 108 47.12 -0.24 -48.69
N ASP A 109 48.07 0.33 -47.93
CA ASP A 109 49.48 0.49 -48.33
C ASP A 109 50.15 -0.88 -48.56
N THR A 110 49.91 -1.82 -47.68
CA THR A 110 50.45 -3.20 -47.82
C THR A 110 49.88 -3.93 -49.03
N GLN A 111 48.61 -3.74 -49.34
CA GLN A 111 47.97 -4.32 -50.54
C GLN A 111 48.55 -3.69 -51.83
N SER A 112 48.82 -2.41 -51.84
CA SER A 112 49.45 -1.70 -52.97
C SER A 112 50.86 -2.25 -53.24
N LEU A 113 51.68 -2.35 -52.20
CA LEU A 113 53.01 -2.91 -52.26
C LEU A 113 53.02 -4.37 -52.72
N LYS A 114 52.03 -5.15 -52.29
CA LYS A 114 51.89 -6.54 -52.77
C LYS A 114 51.58 -6.60 -54.26
N LYS A 115 50.69 -5.75 -54.75
CA LYS A 115 50.34 -5.68 -56.17
C LYS A 115 51.53 -5.25 -57.02
N GLU A 116 52.30 -4.28 -56.54
CA GLU A 116 53.48 -3.81 -57.25
C GLU A 116 54.57 -4.89 -57.37
N LYS A 117 54.85 -5.62 -56.31
CA LYS A 117 55.79 -6.72 -56.28
C LYS A 117 55.32 -7.93 -57.12
N VAL A 118 54.03 -8.15 -57.26
CA VAL A 118 53.47 -9.24 -58.12
C VAL A 118 53.61 -8.83 -59.59
N SER A 119 53.40 -7.56 -59.95
CA SER A 119 53.56 -7.04 -61.31
C SER A 119 55.06 -7.03 -61.80
N ASP A 120 56.01 -6.75 -60.86
CA ASP A 120 57.44 -6.80 -61.16
C ASP A 120 58.03 -8.22 -61.27
N SER A 121 57.24 -9.22 -60.83
CA SER A 121 57.67 -10.63 -60.82
C SER A 121 57.11 -11.44 -62.02
N THR A 122 56.43 -10.75 -62.90
CA THR A 122 55.97 -11.33 -64.19
C THR A 122 56.67 -10.69 -65.30
#